data_fc5fe2d176a98220b7cff150affde879
#
_entry.id   fc5fe2d176a98220b7cff150affde879
#
_cell.length_a   1.000
_cell.length_b   1.000
_cell.length_c   1.000
_cell.angle_alpha   90.00
_cell.angle_beta   90.00
_cell.angle_gamma   90.00
#
_symmetry.space_group_name_H-M   'P 1'
#
loop_
_entity.id
_entity.type
_entity.pdbx_description
1 polymer ?
#
loop_
_entity_poly.entity_id
_entity_poly.type
_entity_poly.pdbx_seq_one_letter_code
_entity_poly.pdbx_strand_id
1 'polypeptide(L)'
;MTFLARLAPTVVPIEPAVERFDYVVFGLRVRSEIPLHALTQTAIAAPDVEIRIGSIPKHRGVEPFGLYVGENGAVLNIAHVGRFLIANGTEIVVDANDSTSPRNVELFLLGSAFAAILHYRHLLPLHANAIELDGRAIAFMGHSGAGKSTLAAWFADRGFRILSDDVCVINFDPAGIAYASAGIPRLRLWKDALNVKGISEDGLLRSFDGQDKFDLPIPSNADKNPIRIDALYVLGRTEHTQIRPIIEPILGTDAVEAISVNTYRGAYIPMIGNSFTHIKKCISLAKCVDVLTFNRSWNHASFEDDASYLLKTALARI
;
A
#
# COMPACT_ATOMS: atom_id res chain seq x y z
N MET A 1 24.00 55.44 -43.98
CA MET A 1 24.84 54.52 -43.18
C MET A 1 23.96 53.84 -42.18
N THR A 2 23.56 52.63 -42.48
CA THR A 2 22.57 51.88 -41.72
C THR A 2 23.26 50.92 -40.75
N PHE A 3 23.11 51.13 -39.47
CA PHE A 3 23.66 50.26 -38.43
C PHE A 3 22.77 49.04 -38.27
N LEU A 4 23.19 47.90 -38.78
CA LEU A 4 22.61 46.59 -38.49
C LEU A 4 23.20 46.11 -37.15
N ALA A 5 22.44 46.27 -36.08
CA ALA A 5 22.70 45.57 -34.80
C ALA A 5 22.42 44.07 -34.99
N ARG A 6 23.47 43.25 -34.98
CA ARG A 6 23.35 41.79 -34.90
C ARG A 6 22.81 41.41 -33.52
N LEU A 7 21.57 40.91 -33.48
CA LEU A 7 21.06 40.19 -32.33
C LEU A 7 21.83 38.86 -32.23
N ALA A 8 22.67 38.74 -31.21
CA ALA A 8 23.26 37.47 -30.82
C ALA A 8 22.11 36.54 -30.32
N PRO A 9 22.06 35.29 -30.73
CA PRO A 9 21.05 34.35 -30.19
C PRO A 9 21.31 34.17 -28.69
N THR A 10 20.32 34.50 -27.87
CA THR A 10 20.33 34.20 -26.46
C THR A 10 20.26 32.68 -26.33
N VAL A 11 21.40 32.06 -26.00
CA VAL A 11 21.41 30.62 -25.64
C VAL A 11 20.66 30.51 -24.32
N VAL A 12 19.43 30.04 -24.37
CA VAL A 12 18.71 29.61 -23.17
C VAL A 12 19.45 28.38 -22.64
N PRO A 13 19.93 28.40 -21.39
CA PRO A 13 20.55 27.23 -20.82
C PRO A 13 19.50 26.08 -20.87
N ILE A 14 19.83 25.00 -21.56
CA ILE A 14 19.05 23.75 -21.46
C ILE A 14 19.38 23.21 -20.07
N GLU A 15 18.48 23.38 -19.12
CA GLU A 15 18.57 22.63 -17.86
C GLU A 15 18.70 21.14 -18.22
N PRO A 16 19.62 20.40 -17.59
CA PRO A 16 19.76 18.98 -17.85
C PRO A 16 18.41 18.33 -17.66
N ALA A 17 17.96 17.59 -18.65
CA ALA A 17 16.68 16.87 -18.57
C ALA A 17 16.73 15.94 -17.35
N VAL A 18 15.91 16.22 -16.35
CA VAL A 18 15.80 15.37 -15.17
C VAL A 18 15.23 14.02 -15.63
N GLU A 19 15.95 12.95 -15.35
CA GLU A 19 15.50 11.61 -15.67
C GLU A 19 14.19 11.34 -14.93
N ARG A 20 13.20 10.77 -15.62
CA ARG A 20 11.87 10.50 -15.08
C ARG A 20 11.47 9.08 -15.37
N PHE A 21 10.86 8.46 -14.36
CA PHE A 21 10.44 7.06 -14.37
C PHE A 21 8.93 7.01 -14.19
N ASP A 22 8.26 6.24 -15.03
CA ASP A 22 6.81 6.10 -15.01
C ASP A 22 6.39 4.74 -14.43
N TYR A 23 5.35 4.75 -13.57
CA TYR A 23 4.85 3.59 -12.85
C TYR A 23 3.33 3.62 -12.73
N VAL A 24 2.75 2.45 -12.43
CA VAL A 24 1.37 2.34 -11.93
C VAL A 24 1.39 1.57 -10.62
N VAL A 25 0.79 2.14 -9.58
CA VAL A 25 0.66 1.51 -8.26
C VAL A 25 -0.62 2.00 -7.58
N PHE A 26 -1.32 1.11 -6.88
CA PHE A 26 -2.59 1.42 -6.20
C PHE A 26 -3.67 1.98 -7.14
N GLY A 27 -3.59 1.66 -8.43
CA GLY A 27 -4.48 2.19 -9.47
C GLY A 27 -4.17 3.62 -9.90
N LEU A 28 -3.03 4.20 -9.46
CA LEU A 28 -2.59 5.55 -9.81
C LEU A 28 -1.37 5.51 -10.73
N ARG A 29 -1.34 6.40 -11.71
CA ARG A 29 -0.20 6.64 -12.60
C ARG A 29 0.76 7.59 -11.91
N VAL A 30 2.01 7.17 -11.78
CA VAL A 30 3.04 7.89 -11.02
C VAL A 30 4.20 8.22 -11.92
N ARG A 31 4.64 9.47 -11.93
CA ARG A 31 5.89 9.92 -12.54
C ARG A 31 6.86 10.36 -11.46
N SER A 32 8.07 9.82 -11.47
CA SER A 32 9.04 10.03 -10.41
C SER A 32 10.41 10.45 -10.95
N GLU A 33 11.07 11.38 -10.28
CA GLU A 33 12.49 11.71 -10.47
C GLU A 33 13.42 10.75 -9.69
N ILE A 34 12.83 9.89 -8.86
CA ILE A 34 13.53 8.85 -8.08
C ILE A 34 13.19 7.49 -8.67
N PRO A 35 14.18 6.64 -9.01
CA PRO A 35 13.90 5.27 -9.41
C PRO A 35 13.26 4.48 -8.26
N LEU A 36 12.13 3.83 -8.54
CA LEU A 36 11.37 3.03 -7.57
C LEU A 36 11.58 1.54 -7.91
N HIS A 37 12.55 0.93 -7.25
CA HIS A 37 12.99 -0.44 -7.56
C HIS A 37 11.96 -1.52 -7.16
N ALA A 38 11.04 -1.18 -6.25
CA ALA A 38 9.95 -2.05 -5.86
C ALA A 38 8.80 -2.09 -6.89
N LEU A 39 8.85 -1.25 -7.94
CA LEU A 39 7.81 -1.15 -8.96
C LEU A 39 8.35 -1.50 -10.34
N THR A 40 7.47 -1.98 -11.21
CA THR A 40 7.79 -2.20 -12.61
C THR A 40 7.50 -0.92 -13.40
N GLN A 41 8.48 -0.44 -14.15
CA GLN A 41 8.30 0.71 -15.04
C GLN A 41 7.27 0.39 -16.13
N THR A 42 6.42 1.36 -16.42
CA THR A 42 5.40 1.25 -17.46
C THR A 42 5.09 2.63 -18.05
N ALA A 43 4.90 2.71 -19.35
CA ALA A 43 4.57 3.98 -20.00
C ALA A 43 3.19 4.47 -19.56
N ILE A 44 3.10 5.76 -19.20
CA ILE A 44 1.85 6.44 -18.86
C ILE A 44 1.66 7.69 -19.71
N ALA A 45 0.43 8.06 -20.02
CA ALA A 45 0.12 9.27 -20.78
C ALA A 45 0.33 10.52 -19.91
N ALA A 46 -0.38 10.60 -18.77
CA ALA A 46 -0.28 11.69 -17.82
C ALA A 46 -0.28 11.12 -16.38
N PRO A 47 0.53 11.66 -15.47
CA PRO A 47 0.57 11.20 -14.10
C PRO A 47 -0.65 11.67 -13.30
N ASP A 48 -1.09 10.83 -12.36
CA ASP A 48 -2.01 11.21 -11.29
C ASP A 48 -1.24 11.78 -10.09
N VAL A 49 0.03 11.34 -9.93
CA VAL A 49 0.95 11.76 -8.87
C VAL A 49 2.34 11.98 -9.47
N GLU A 50 2.93 13.13 -9.16
CA GLU A 50 4.34 13.43 -9.46
C GLU A 50 5.20 13.35 -8.20
N ILE A 51 6.37 12.70 -8.31
CA ILE A 51 7.37 12.62 -7.24
C ILE A 51 8.61 13.35 -7.71
N ARG A 52 9.02 14.38 -6.96
CA ARG A 52 10.15 15.24 -7.29
C ARG A 52 11.18 15.27 -6.16
N ILE A 53 12.42 15.51 -6.51
CA ILE A 53 13.47 15.81 -5.55
C ILE A 53 13.46 17.32 -5.28
N GLY A 54 13.51 17.71 -4.00
CA GLY A 54 13.52 19.14 -3.66
C GLY A 54 13.80 19.40 -2.19
N SER A 55 14.07 20.65 -1.85
CA SER A 55 14.32 21.05 -0.46
C SER A 55 13.03 21.52 0.20
N ILE A 56 12.75 21.00 1.39
CA ILE A 56 11.59 21.34 2.21
C ILE A 56 12.05 22.21 3.39
N PRO A 57 11.47 23.41 3.60
CA PRO A 57 11.84 24.26 4.74
C PRO A 57 11.74 23.54 6.08
N LYS A 58 12.76 23.72 6.93
CA LYS A 58 12.74 23.17 8.30
C LYS A 58 11.84 24.01 9.18
N HIS A 59 10.79 23.40 9.74
CA HIS A 59 9.98 24.04 10.78
C HIS A 59 10.53 23.71 12.15
N ARG A 60 10.55 24.71 13.06
CA ARG A 60 10.95 24.49 14.47
C ARG A 60 9.84 23.73 15.19
N GLY A 61 10.21 22.78 16.07
CA GLY A 61 9.24 22.05 16.90
C GLY A 61 8.59 20.84 16.21
N VAL A 62 9.14 20.39 15.07
CA VAL A 62 8.68 19.15 14.40
C VAL A 62 9.35 17.96 15.07
N GLU A 63 8.54 17.02 15.56
CA GLU A 63 9.01 15.76 16.13
C GLU A 63 9.80 14.93 15.09
N PRO A 64 10.71 14.06 15.53
CA PRO A 64 11.53 13.25 14.65
C PRO A 64 10.73 12.33 13.72
N PHE A 65 9.50 11.99 14.10
CA PHE A 65 8.60 11.15 13.32
C PHE A 65 7.16 11.68 13.41
N GLY A 66 6.54 12.00 12.27
CA GLY A 66 5.14 12.44 12.25
C GLY A 66 4.71 13.05 10.94
N LEU A 67 3.40 13.14 10.77
CA LEU A 67 2.75 13.89 9.70
C LEU A 67 2.27 15.24 10.26
N TYR A 68 2.63 16.32 9.61
CA TYR A 68 2.24 17.69 9.98
C TYR A 68 1.45 18.31 8.84
N VAL A 69 0.20 18.66 9.09
CA VAL A 69 -0.69 19.23 8.08
C VAL A 69 -0.69 20.75 8.19
N GLY A 70 -0.49 21.44 7.06
CA GLY A 70 -0.52 22.88 6.90
C GLY A 70 -1.40 23.31 5.73
N GLU A 71 -1.42 24.61 5.44
CA GLU A 71 -2.26 25.18 4.37
C GLU A 71 -1.94 24.63 2.97
N ASN A 72 -0.67 24.30 2.70
CA ASN A 72 -0.19 23.87 1.38
C ASN A 72 -0.01 22.33 1.27
N GLY A 73 -0.59 21.56 2.17
CA GLY A 73 -0.45 20.11 2.21
C GLY A 73 0.09 19.60 3.53
N ALA A 74 0.74 18.45 3.52
CA ALA A 74 1.30 17.81 4.70
C ALA A 74 2.79 17.52 4.52
N VAL A 75 3.56 17.66 5.59
CA VAL A 75 4.96 17.25 5.65
C VAL A 75 5.07 16.02 6.54
N LEU A 76 5.51 14.91 5.98
CA LEU A 76 5.90 13.72 6.72
C LEU A 76 7.40 13.84 7.05
N ASN A 77 7.73 13.85 8.35
CA ASN A 77 9.11 13.85 8.82
C ASN A 77 9.49 12.45 9.33
N ILE A 78 10.59 11.91 8.84
CA ILE A 78 11.13 10.60 9.25
C ILE A 78 12.57 10.80 9.67
N ALA A 79 12.85 10.64 10.97
CA ALA A 79 14.20 10.76 11.51
C ALA A 79 15.19 9.88 10.73
N HIS A 80 16.36 10.41 10.43
CA HIS A 80 17.45 9.76 9.70
C HIS A 80 17.15 9.39 8.23
N VAL A 81 15.91 9.60 7.75
CA VAL A 81 15.54 9.33 6.35
C VAL A 81 15.37 10.62 5.56
N GLY A 82 14.51 11.51 6.03
CA GLY A 82 14.23 12.75 5.33
C GLY A 82 12.82 13.26 5.56
N ARG A 83 12.42 14.20 4.73
CA ARG A 83 11.10 14.83 4.74
C ARG A 83 10.41 14.63 3.40
N PHE A 84 9.10 14.49 3.46
CA PHE A 84 8.24 14.30 2.30
C PHE A 84 7.12 15.33 2.38
N LEU A 85 7.07 16.28 1.45
CA LEU A 85 5.94 17.20 1.33
C LEU A 85 4.91 16.58 0.39
N ILE A 86 3.70 16.41 0.88
CA ILE A 86 2.55 15.89 0.13
C ILE A 86 1.63 17.05 -0.17
N ALA A 87 1.50 17.44 -1.43
CA ALA A 87 0.69 18.56 -1.87
C ALA A 87 -0.54 18.08 -2.67
N ASN A 88 -1.72 18.52 -2.24
CA ASN A 88 -3.01 18.39 -2.96
C ASN A 88 -3.37 16.96 -3.42
N GLY A 89 -2.75 15.92 -2.87
CA GLY A 89 -2.94 14.53 -3.32
C GLY A 89 -2.41 14.22 -4.73
N THR A 90 -1.56 15.09 -5.29
CA THR A 90 -1.03 14.97 -6.67
C THR A 90 0.47 15.08 -6.75
N GLU A 91 1.15 15.52 -5.69
CA GLU A 91 2.60 15.71 -5.69
C GLU A 91 3.23 15.25 -4.37
N ILE A 92 4.42 14.65 -4.48
CA ILE A 92 5.31 14.39 -3.35
C ILE A 92 6.66 15.01 -3.67
N VAL A 93 7.11 15.96 -2.84
CA VAL A 93 8.50 16.43 -2.89
C VAL A 93 9.30 15.69 -1.84
N VAL A 94 10.43 15.13 -2.23
CA VAL A 94 11.31 14.32 -1.38
C VAL A 94 12.58 15.11 -1.07
N ASP A 95 12.81 15.36 0.22
CA ASP A 95 14.01 15.99 0.77
C ASP A 95 14.71 14.95 1.67
N ALA A 96 15.48 14.08 1.02
CA ALA A 96 16.18 12.99 1.69
C ALA A 96 17.42 13.49 2.43
N ASN A 97 17.77 12.85 3.55
CA ASN A 97 19.05 13.12 4.23
C ASN A 97 20.20 12.47 3.45
N ASP A 98 21.33 13.14 3.35
CA ASP A 98 22.51 12.71 2.57
C ASP A 98 23.03 11.32 2.99
N SER A 99 22.84 10.92 4.27
CA SER A 99 23.33 9.66 4.82
C SER A 99 22.35 8.51 4.72
N THR A 100 21.12 8.74 4.17
CA THR A 100 20.12 7.69 4.10
C THR A 100 20.28 6.80 2.87
N SER A 101 19.95 5.51 3.00
CA SER A 101 19.92 4.64 1.83
C SER A 101 18.72 4.97 0.91
N PRO A 102 18.87 4.87 -0.43
CA PRO A 102 17.77 5.04 -1.36
C PRO A 102 16.59 4.11 -1.05
N ARG A 103 16.89 2.93 -0.53
CA ARG A 103 15.89 1.95 -0.12
C ARG A 103 15.00 2.45 1.03
N ASN A 104 15.58 3.08 2.04
CA ASN A 104 14.81 3.65 3.14
C ASN A 104 13.93 4.81 2.65
N VAL A 105 14.44 5.64 1.73
CA VAL A 105 13.63 6.68 1.08
C VAL A 105 12.44 6.05 0.36
N GLU A 106 12.68 5.05 -0.48
CA GLU A 106 11.62 4.34 -1.22
C GLU A 106 10.58 3.68 -0.30
N LEU A 107 11.03 3.07 0.79
CA LEU A 107 10.14 2.43 1.77
C LEU A 107 9.12 3.42 2.36
N PHE A 108 9.60 4.59 2.83
CA PHE A 108 8.72 5.60 3.43
C PHE A 108 7.94 6.38 2.38
N LEU A 109 8.50 6.56 1.20
CA LEU A 109 7.83 7.17 0.04
C LEU A 109 6.63 6.34 -0.38
N LEU A 110 6.81 5.06 -0.73
CA LEU A 110 5.74 4.16 -1.17
C LEU A 110 4.81 3.71 -0.03
N GLY A 111 5.26 3.80 1.20
CA GLY A 111 4.46 3.49 2.39
C GLY A 111 3.75 4.72 2.94
N SER A 112 4.41 5.41 3.85
CA SER A 112 3.78 6.46 4.67
C SER A 112 3.43 7.73 3.89
N ALA A 113 4.30 8.20 2.98
CA ALA A 113 4.03 9.40 2.18
C ALA A 113 2.91 9.12 1.16
N PHE A 114 2.96 7.96 0.49
CA PHE A 114 1.91 7.58 -0.46
C PHE A 114 0.57 7.31 0.22
N ALA A 115 0.55 6.84 1.48
CA ALA A 115 -0.68 6.74 2.25
C ALA A 115 -1.39 8.10 2.42
N ALA A 116 -0.63 9.18 2.64
CA ALA A 116 -1.22 10.51 2.68
C ALA A 116 -1.83 10.93 1.33
N ILE A 117 -1.17 10.63 0.20
CA ILE A 117 -1.75 10.80 -1.15
C ILE A 117 -3.09 10.07 -1.26
N LEU A 118 -3.15 8.79 -0.85
CA LEU A 118 -4.38 7.99 -0.92
C LEU A 118 -5.50 8.61 -0.09
N HIS A 119 -5.19 9.12 1.11
CA HIS A 119 -6.17 9.81 1.95
C HIS A 119 -6.61 11.16 1.37
N TYR A 120 -5.69 11.99 0.84
CA TYR A 120 -6.05 13.25 0.15
C TYR A 120 -6.95 13.00 -1.07
N ARG A 121 -6.75 11.89 -1.78
CA ARG A 121 -7.57 11.48 -2.92
C ARG A 121 -8.86 10.78 -2.52
N HIS A 122 -9.15 10.72 -1.23
CA HIS A 122 -10.32 10.02 -0.69
C HIS A 122 -10.41 8.54 -1.09
N LEU A 123 -9.29 7.87 -1.36
CA LEU A 123 -9.26 6.42 -1.51
C LEU A 123 -9.31 5.75 -0.14
N LEU A 124 -9.67 4.47 -0.10
CA LEU A 124 -9.73 3.69 1.14
C LEU A 124 -8.58 2.67 1.18
N PRO A 125 -7.39 3.04 1.67
CA PRO A 125 -6.30 2.10 1.86
C PRO A 125 -6.54 1.27 3.12
N LEU A 126 -6.59 -0.06 2.98
CA LEU A 126 -6.70 -1.00 4.09
C LEU A 126 -5.33 -1.61 4.40
N HIS A 127 -5.03 -1.80 5.67
CA HIS A 127 -3.88 -2.63 6.09
C HIS A 127 -4.23 -4.10 5.90
N ALA A 128 -4.14 -4.55 4.67
CA ALA A 128 -4.60 -5.85 4.23
C ALA A 128 -3.72 -6.42 3.12
N ASN A 129 -3.68 -7.75 3.06
CA ASN A 129 -3.22 -8.48 1.89
C ASN A 129 -4.45 -8.86 1.06
N ALA A 130 -4.36 -8.76 -0.25
CA ALA A 130 -5.44 -9.15 -1.16
C ALA A 130 -4.96 -10.16 -2.20
N ILE A 131 -5.82 -11.10 -2.52
CA ILE A 131 -5.60 -12.13 -3.53
C ILE A 131 -6.77 -12.17 -4.50
N GLU A 132 -6.53 -12.73 -5.68
CA GLU A 132 -7.56 -13.03 -6.67
C GLU A 132 -7.97 -14.50 -6.60
N LEU A 133 -9.29 -14.72 -6.53
CA LEU A 133 -9.95 -16.03 -6.67
C LEU A 133 -11.01 -15.91 -7.77
N ASP A 134 -10.91 -16.70 -8.82
CA ASP A 134 -11.89 -16.77 -9.93
C ASP A 134 -12.36 -15.41 -10.46
N GLY A 135 -11.40 -14.47 -10.63
CA GLY A 135 -11.68 -13.11 -11.12
C GLY A 135 -12.28 -12.17 -10.08
N ARG A 136 -12.35 -12.56 -8.82
CA ARG A 136 -12.79 -11.76 -7.66
C ARG A 136 -11.65 -11.57 -6.68
N ALA A 137 -11.66 -10.48 -5.95
CA ALA A 137 -10.70 -10.24 -4.89
C ALA A 137 -11.29 -10.61 -3.52
N ILE A 138 -10.46 -11.20 -2.67
CA ILE A 138 -10.69 -11.27 -1.23
C ILE A 138 -9.49 -10.66 -0.51
N ALA A 139 -9.71 -10.08 0.66
CA ALA A 139 -8.63 -9.48 1.42
C ALA A 139 -8.59 -9.97 2.88
N PHE A 140 -7.38 -10.01 3.43
CA PHE A 140 -7.10 -10.44 4.80
C PHE A 140 -6.63 -9.24 5.62
N MET A 141 -7.42 -8.86 6.62
CA MET A 141 -7.15 -7.79 7.56
C MET A 141 -6.78 -8.34 8.93
N GLY A 142 -6.27 -7.50 9.82
CA GLY A 142 -5.95 -7.84 11.20
C GLY A 142 -4.68 -7.17 11.68
N HIS A 143 -4.39 -7.27 12.98
CA HIS A 143 -3.22 -6.65 13.59
C HIS A 143 -1.89 -7.17 13.01
N SER A 144 -0.79 -6.47 13.28
CA SER A 144 0.55 -6.96 12.92
C SER A 144 0.80 -8.31 13.60
N GLY A 145 1.34 -9.26 12.84
CA GLY A 145 1.55 -10.62 13.36
C GLY A 145 0.32 -11.56 13.25
N ALA A 146 -0.84 -11.10 12.79
CA ALA A 146 -2.03 -11.97 12.60
C ALA A 146 -1.88 -13.03 11.49
N GLY A 147 -0.74 -13.08 10.79
CA GLY A 147 -0.48 -14.08 9.77
C GLY A 147 -0.97 -13.73 8.37
N LYS A 148 -1.30 -12.44 8.10
CA LYS A 148 -1.74 -11.97 6.77
C LYS A 148 -0.76 -12.38 5.66
N SER A 149 0.51 -12.00 5.79
CA SER A 149 1.52 -12.28 4.76
C SER A 149 1.85 -13.78 4.65
N THR A 150 1.79 -14.54 5.76
CA THR A 150 1.94 -15.99 5.74
C THR A 150 0.82 -16.66 4.93
N LEU A 151 -0.42 -16.17 5.14
CA LEU A 151 -1.58 -16.67 4.39
C LEU A 151 -1.49 -16.29 2.92
N ALA A 152 -1.14 -15.03 2.59
CA ALA A 152 -0.91 -14.61 1.21
C ALA A 152 0.18 -15.43 0.51
N ALA A 153 1.27 -15.74 1.21
CA ALA A 153 2.33 -16.57 0.72
C ALA A 153 1.87 -18.04 0.44
N TRP A 154 0.98 -18.57 1.28
CA TRP A 154 0.36 -19.88 1.08
C TRP A 154 -0.49 -19.91 -0.21
N PHE A 155 -1.25 -18.86 -0.48
CA PHE A 155 -2.01 -18.70 -1.72
C PHE A 155 -1.09 -18.54 -2.93
N ALA A 156 -0.02 -17.75 -2.82
CA ALA A 156 0.97 -17.56 -3.90
C ALA A 156 1.62 -18.89 -4.31
N ASP A 157 1.97 -19.76 -3.36
CA ASP A 157 2.54 -21.09 -3.62
C ASP A 157 1.62 -22.02 -4.41
N ARG A 158 0.30 -21.75 -4.35
CA ARG A 158 -0.72 -22.49 -5.09
C ARG A 158 -1.13 -21.84 -6.39
N GLY A 159 -0.37 -20.81 -6.81
CA GLY A 159 -0.56 -20.15 -8.09
C GLY A 159 -1.66 -19.07 -8.07
N PHE A 160 -2.23 -18.73 -6.91
CA PHE A 160 -3.17 -17.61 -6.82
C PHE A 160 -2.44 -16.29 -6.99
N ARG A 161 -3.06 -15.38 -7.71
CA ARG A 161 -2.50 -14.05 -7.93
C ARG A 161 -2.64 -13.19 -6.67
N ILE A 162 -1.52 -12.67 -6.19
CA ILE A 162 -1.49 -11.69 -5.11
C ILE A 162 -1.72 -10.32 -5.72
N LEU A 163 -2.72 -9.61 -5.26
CA LEU A 163 -3.04 -8.24 -5.70
C LEU A 163 -2.27 -7.20 -4.90
N SER A 164 -2.16 -7.40 -3.60
CA SER A 164 -1.46 -6.48 -2.71
C SER A 164 -0.94 -7.17 -1.46
N ASP A 165 0.14 -6.63 -0.89
CA ASP A 165 0.67 -6.95 0.42
C ASP A 165 0.82 -5.66 1.24
N ASP A 166 0.48 -5.68 2.52
CA ASP A 166 0.47 -4.57 3.47
C ASP A 166 -0.60 -3.48 3.17
N VAL A 167 -0.80 -3.07 1.91
CA VAL A 167 -1.72 -1.99 1.55
C VAL A 167 -2.61 -2.43 0.40
N CYS A 168 -3.87 -2.67 0.69
CA CYS A 168 -4.94 -2.93 -0.28
C CYS A 168 -5.77 -1.66 -0.47
N VAL A 169 -5.72 -1.07 -1.65
CA VAL A 169 -6.47 0.16 -1.94
C VAL A 169 -7.81 -0.17 -2.57
N ILE A 170 -8.88 0.26 -1.90
CA ILE A 170 -10.25 0.09 -2.36
C ILE A 170 -10.73 1.38 -3.01
N ASN A 171 -11.32 1.24 -4.18
CA ASN A 171 -12.05 2.28 -4.89
C ASN A 171 -13.47 1.81 -5.22
N PHE A 172 -14.37 2.75 -5.49
CA PHE A 172 -15.76 2.47 -5.85
C PHE A 172 -16.03 3.00 -7.25
N ASP A 173 -16.77 2.24 -8.03
CA ASP A 173 -17.30 2.74 -9.28
C ASP A 173 -18.54 3.63 -9.05
N PRO A 174 -19.10 4.28 -10.10
CA PRO A 174 -20.31 5.10 -9.97
C PRO A 174 -21.55 4.32 -9.51
N ALA A 175 -21.59 2.99 -9.67
CA ALA A 175 -22.66 2.12 -9.18
C ALA A 175 -22.47 1.72 -7.70
N GLY A 176 -21.34 2.12 -7.08
CA GLY A 176 -21.02 1.80 -5.69
C GLY A 176 -20.38 0.42 -5.50
N ILE A 177 -19.96 -0.25 -6.57
CA ILE A 177 -19.24 -1.52 -6.48
C ILE A 177 -17.79 -1.26 -6.08
N ALA A 178 -17.30 -2.04 -5.13
CA ALA A 178 -15.94 -1.92 -4.62
C ALA A 178 -14.94 -2.74 -5.44
N TYR A 179 -13.77 -2.15 -5.71
CA TYR A 179 -12.67 -2.76 -6.44
C TYR A 179 -11.37 -2.61 -5.67
N ALA A 180 -10.56 -3.68 -5.65
CA ALA A 180 -9.20 -3.67 -5.15
C ALA A 180 -8.22 -3.39 -6.29
N SER A 181 -7.33 -2.43 -6.09
CA SER A 181 -6.26 -2.08 -7.02
C SER A 181 -4.99 -2.87 -6.72
N ALA A 182 -4.19 -3.14 -7.75
CA ALA A 182 -2.88 -3.75 -7.59
C ALA A 182 -1.95 -2.86 -6.74
N GLY A 183 -1.30 -3.48 -5.77
CA GLY A 183 -0.33 -2.85 -4.89
C GLY A 183 1.10 -2.99 -5.37
N ILE A 184 2.06 -2.91 -4.45
CA ILE A 184 3.48 -3.10 -4.72
C ILE A 184 3.72 -4.60 -4.94
N PRO A 185 4.43 -5.04 -6.02
CA PRO A 185 4.57 -6.44 -6.41
C PRO A 185 5.61 -7.18 -5.56
N ARG A 186 5.34 -7.31 -4.29
CA ARG A 186 6.16 -8.05 -3.32
C ARG A 186 5.31 -8.62 -2.19
N LEU A 187 5.83 -9.66 -1.54
CA LEU A 187 5.36 -10.15 -0.24
C LEU A 187 6.42 -9.84 0.82
N ARG A 188 6.00 -9.26 1.92
CA ARG A 188 6.87 -8.99 3.08
C ARG A 188 6.78 -10.11 4.09
N LEU A 189 7.80 -10.95 4.15
CA LEU A 189 7.85 -12.10 5.04
C LEU A 189 8.91 -11.92 6.14
N TRP A 190 8.55 -12.31 7.34
CA TRP A 190 9.50 -12.44 8.43
C TRP A 190 10.43 -13.63 8.16
N LYS A 191 11.63 -13.60 8.72
CA LYS A 191 12.64 -14.65 8.57
C LYS A 191 12.13 -16.03 8.95
N ASP A 192 11.35 -16.15 10.01
CA ASP A 192 10.72 -17.40 10.44
C ASP A 192 9.75 -17.95 9.37
N ALA A 193 8.97 -17.07 8.73
CA ALA A 193 8.09 -17.48 7.63
C ALA A 193 8.86 -17.93 6.38
N LEU A 194 10.00 -17.31 6.07
CA LEU A 194 10.89 -17.76 5.00
C LEU A 194 11.47 -19.14 5.32
N ASN A 195 11.95 -19.34 6.56
CA ASN A 195 12.52 -20.62 7.01
C ASN A 195 11.51 -21.76 6.91
N VAL A 196 10.27 -21.55 7.33
CA VAL A 196 9.18 -22.54 7.19
C VAL A 196 8.94 -22.91 5.74
N LYS A 197 9.13 -21.96 4.81
CA LYS A 197 8.99 -22.18 3.36
C LYS A 197 10.26 -22.76 2.71
N GLY A 198 11.35 -22.92 3.43
CA GLY A 198 12.64 -23.33 2.86
C GLY A 198 13.25 -22.32 1.89
N ILE A 199 12.86 -21.04 1.99
CA ILE A 199 13.40 -19.95 1.16
C ILE A 199 14.58 -19.34 1.90
N SER A 200 15.77 -19.35 1.25
CA SER A 200 16.94 -18.63 1.78
C SER A 200 16.72 -17.12 1.74
N GLU A 201 17.20 -16.42 2.75
CA GLU A 201 17.25 -14.96 2.76
C GLU A 201 18.34 -14.39 1.83
N ASP A 202 19.23 -15.24 1.33
CA ASP A 202 20.32 -14.83 0.46
C ASP A 202 19.79 -14.20 -0.82
N GLY A 203 20.21 -12.97 -1.08
CA GLY A 203 19.76 -12.19 -2.24
C GLY A 203 18.40 -11.50 -2.08
N LEU A 204 17.65 -11.74 -0.98
CA LEU A 204 16.46 -10.98 -0.66
C LEU A 204 16.81 -9.67 0.00
N LEU A 205 16.06 -8.63 -0.34
CA LEU A 205 16.22 -7.33 0.27
C LEU A 205 15.45 -7.27 1.60
N ARG A 206 16.08 -6.73 2.66
CA ARG A 206 15.36 -6.44 3.90
C ARG A 206 14.33 -5.34 3.65
N SER A 207 13.15 -5.46 4.23
CA SER A 207 12.10 -4.43 4.10
C SER A 207 12.51 -3.09 4.72
N PHE A 208 13.30 -3.14 5.80
CA PHE A 208 13.90 -2.00 6.48
C PHE A 208 15.21 -2.41 7.13
N ASP A 209 16.18 -1.51 7.19
CA ASP A 209 17.45 -1.78 7.83
C ASP A 209 17.25 -2.10 9.31
N GLY A 210 17.85 -3.20 9.77
CA GLY A 210 17.75 -3.67 11.16
C GLY A 210 16.53 -4.52 11.50
N GLN A 211 15.64 -4.82 10.52
CA GLN A 211 14.51 -5.74 10.71
C GLN A 211 14.76 -7.06 9.96
N ASP A 212 14.35 -8.19 10.55
CA ASP A 212 14.41 -9.51 9.92
C ASP A 212 13.14 -9.81 9.12
N LYS A 213 12.69 -8.80 8.36
CA LYS A 213 11.57 -8.87 7.42
C LYS A 213 12.10 -8.62 6.01
N PHE A 214 11.76 -9.48 5.06
CA PHE A 214 12.33 -9.50 3.71
C PHE A 214 11.25 -9.32 2.65
N ASP A 215 11.63 -8.67 1.56
CA ASP A 215 10.78 -8.49 0.39
C ASP A 215 11.01 -9.65 -0.58
N LEU A 216 9.99 -10.50 -0.74
CA LEU A 216 9.95 -11.55 -1.75
C LEU A 216 9.24 -10.99 -2.98
N PRO A 217 9.94 -10.84 -4.12
CA PRO A 217 9.31 -10.34 -5.35
C PRO A 217 8.20 -11.29 -5.84
N ILE A 218 7.10 -10.71 -6.32
CA ILE A 218 6.02 -11.43 -6.99
C ILE A 218 5.73 -10.77 -8.34
N PRO A 219 5.05 -11.46 -9.28
CA PRO A 219 4.68 -10.87 -10.56
C PRO A 219 3.91 -9.56 -10.40
N SER A 220 4.27 -8.55 -11.18
CA SER A 220 3.56 -7.28 -11.20
C SER A 220 2.17 -7.44 -11.81
N ASN A 221 1.20 -6.71 -11.24
CA ASN A 221 -0.17 -6.61 -11.74
C ASN A 221 -0.53 -5.15 -12.08
N ALA A 222 0.46 -4.28 -12.21
CA ALA A 222 0.27 -2.85 -12.43
C ALA A 222 -0.49 -2.54 -13.74
N ASP A 223 -0.36 -3.39 -14.74
CA ASP A 223 -1.06 -3.32 -16.03
C ASP A 223 -2.49 -3.89 -16.01
N LYS A 224 -2.91 -4.50 -14.90
CA LYS A 224 -4.23 -5.10 -14.78
C LYS A 224 -5.25 -4.13 -14.22
N ASN A 225 -6.49 -4.25 -14.70
CA ASN A 225 -7.60 -3.52 -14.14
C ASN A 225 -7.84 -3.88 -12.67
N PRO A 226 -8.37 -2.95 -11.86
CA PRO A 226 -8.82 -3.26 -10.51
C PRO A 226 -9.85 -4.41 -10.52
N ILE A 227 -9.81 -5.26 -9.50
CA ILE A 227 -10.67 -6.43 -9.40
C ILE A 227 -11.74 -6.18 -8.36
N ARG A 228 -12.99 -6.50 -8.69
CA ARG A 228 -14.10 -6.42 -7.75
C ARG A 228 -13.76 -7.25 -6.50
N ILE A 229 -13.91 -6.61 -5.33
CA ILE A 229 -13.71 -7.27 -4.05
C ILE A 229 -15.06 -7.76 -3.49
N ASP A 230 -15.08 -9.01 -3.08
CA ASP A 230 -16.30 -9.66 -2.60
C ASP A 230 -16.27 -9.94 -1.09
N ALA A 231 -15.08 -10.15 -0.49
CA ALA A 231 -14.98 -10.43 0.94
C ALA A 231 -13.73 -9.84 1.62
N LEU A 232 -13.91 -9.49 2.89
CA LEU A 232 -12.87 -9.08 3.82
C LEU A 232 -12.84 -10.06 5.00
N TYR A 233 -11.71 -10.70 5.24
CA TYR A 233 -11.51 -11.61 6.36
C TYR A 233 -10.67 -10.94 7.44
N VAL A 234 -11.23 -10.76 8.63
CA VAL A 234 -10.53 -10.27 9.81
C VAL A 234 -9.90 -11.47 10.51
N LEU A 235 -8.56 -11.54 10.44
CA LEU A 235 -7.80 -12.64 11.03
C LEU A 235 -7.74 -12.50 12.54
N GLY A 236 -8.17 -13.54 13.23
CA GLY A 236 -8.16 -13.63 14.67
C GLY A 236 -7.54 -14.93 15.17
N ARG A 237 -7.28 -14.96 16.48
CA ARG A 237 -6.80 -16.14 17.20
C ARG A 237 -7.92 -16.66 18.10
N THR A 238 -8.10 -17.98 18.11
CA THR A 238 -8.86 -18.65 19.15
C THR A 238 -7.94 -19.38 20.11
N GLU A 239 -8.24 -19.30 21.41
CA GLU A 239 -7.49 -20.02 22.45
C GLU A 239 -7.97 -21.48 22.59
N HIS A 240 -9.13 -21.79 22.01
CA HIS A 240 -9.67 -23.13 22.05
C HIS A 240 -8.97 -24.03 21.02
N THR A 241 -8.66 -25.25 21.41
CA THR A 241 -8.21 -26.33 20.53
C THR A 241 -9.37 -26.79 19.63
N GLN A 242 -9.85 -25.90 18.78
CA GLN A 242 -10.92 -26.23 17.83
C GLN A 242 -10.33 -27.03 16.67
N ILE A 243 -11.09 -28.02 16.23
CA ILE A 243 -10.70 -28.90 15.12
C ILE A 243 -10.71 -28.14 13.78
N ARG A 244 -11.43 -27.01 13.69
CA ARG A 244 -11.55 -26.19 12.49
C ARG A 244 -11.61 -24.70 12.82
N PRO A 245 -11.15 -23.82 11.89
CA PRO A 245 -11.34 -22.37 12.03
C PRO A 245 -12.82 -21.99 12.07
N ILE A 246 -13.10 -20.87 12.73
CA ILE A 246 -14.43 -20.26 12.76
C ILE A 246 -14.46 -19.12 11.75
N ILE A 247 -15.43 -19.15 10.83
CA ILE A 247 -15.72 -18.08 9.88
C ILE A 247 -17.15 -17.63 10.13
N GLU A 248 -17.29 -16.41 10.65
CA GLU A 248 -18.59 -15.83 11.00
C GLU A 248 -18.74 -14.42 10.40
N PRO A 249 -19.96 -14.03 10.01
CA PRO A 249 -20.19 -12.69 9.50
C PRO A 249 -20.03 -11.65 10.62
N ILE A 250 -19.39 -10.53 10.27
CA ILE A 250 -19.37 -9.32 11.07
C ILE A 250 -20.37 -8.37 10.42
N LEU A 251 -21.38 -7.91 11.16
CA LEU A 251 -22.51 -7.18 10.61
C LEU A 251 -22.64 -5.76 11.19
N GLY A 252 -23.36 -4.91 10.48
CA GLY A 252 -23.77 -3.60 10.97
C GLY A 252 -22.59 -2.68 11.32
N THR A 253 -22.64 -2.10 12.51
CA THR A 253 -21.60 -1.19 13.02
C THR A 253 -20.26 -1.86 13.22
N ASP A 254 -20.26 -3.13 13.61
CA ASP A 254 -19.03 -3.89 13.88
C ASP A 254 -18.24 -4.12 12.58
N ALA A 255 -18.93 -4.33 11.44
CA ALA A 255 -18.29 -4.42 10.14
C ALA A 255 -17.63 -3.08 9.74
N VAL A 256 -18.30 -1.96 10.00
CA VAL A 256 -17.77 -0.62 9.74
C VAL A 256 -16.56 -0.35 10.63
N GLU A 257 -16.61 -0.70 11.90
CA GLU A 257 -15.51 -0.59 12.84
C GLU A 257 -14.32 -1.45 12.41
N ALA A 258 -14.56 -2.72 12.05
CA ALA A 258 -13.53 -3.64 11.57
C ALA A 258 -12.78 -3.09 10.35
N ILE A 259 -13.48 -2.46 9.41
CA ILE A 259 -12.87 -1.78 8.25
C ILE A 259 -12.09 -0.54 8.71
N SER A 260 -12.69 0.29 9.57
CA SER A 260 -12.10 1.55 10.02
C SER A 260 -10.79 1.34 10.79
N VAL A 261 -10.74 0.40 11.72
CA VAL A 261 -9.54 0.13 12.54
C VAL A 261 -8.43 -0.52 11.71
N ASN A 262 -8.77 -1.18 10.61
CA ASN A 262 -7.80 -1.74 9.66
C ASN A 262 -7.45 -0.76 8.52
N THR A 263 -7.82 0.50 8.61
CA THR A 263 -7.39 1.51 7.62
C THR A 263 -5.89 1.79 7.77
N TYR A 264 -5.16 1.67 6.65
CA TYR A 264 -3.73 1.93 6.62
C TYR A 264 -3.43 3.38 6.92
N ARG A 265 -2.55 3.64 7.91
CA ARG A 265 -2.26 5.00 8.39
C ARG A 265 -3.52 5.79 8.76
N GLY A 266 -4.49 5.15 9.38
CA GLY A 266 -5.77 5.75 9.80
C GLY A 266 -5.62 7.01 10.65
N ALA A 267 -4.54 7.14 11.42
CA ALA A 267 -4.23 8.35 12.18
C ALA A 267 -4.07 9.62 11.31
N TYR A 268 -3.81 9.49 10.01
CA TYR A 268 -3.73 10.64 9.09
C TYR A 268 -5.10 11.25 8.78
N ILE A 269 -6.17 10.47 8.88
CA ILE A 269 -7.52 10.86 8.46
C ILE A 269 -8.03 12.12 9.17
N PRO A 270 -8.05 12.20 10.53
CA PRO A 270 -8.47 13.40 11.22
C PRO A 270 -7.53 14.58 10.98
N MET A 271 -6.24 14.33 10.80
CA MET A 271 -5.25 15.38 10.54
C MET A 271 -5.48 16.05 9.18
N ILE A 272 -5.84 15.26 8.15
CA ILE A 272 -6.15 15.74 6.79
C ILE A 272 -7.58 16.29 6.68
N GLY A 273 -8.42 16.12 7.70
CA GLY A 273 -9.81 16.60 7.69
C GLY A 273 -10.80 15.68 6.95
N ASN A 274 -10.46 14.42 6.73
CA ASN A 274 -11.23 13.48 5.91
C ASN A 274 -12.12 12.50 6.69
N SER A 275 -12.31 12.69 8.00
CA SER A 275 -13.02 11.73 8.87
C SER A 275 -14.42 11.37 8.36
N PHE A 276 -15.19 12.35 7.92
CA PHE A 276 -16.56 12.13 7.43
C PHE A 276 -16.59 11.34 6.13
N THR A 277 -15.71 11.66 5.17
CA THR A 277 -15.61 10.94 3.90
C THR A 277 -15.11 9.51 4.11
N HIS A 278 -14.16 9.33 5.02
CA HIS A 278 -13.64 8.02 5.37
C HIS A 278 -14.73 7.11 5.96
N ILE A 279 -15.47 7.58 6.98
CA ILE A 279 -16.52 6.75 7.59
C ILE A 279 -17.62 6.39 6.58
N LYS A 280 -18.00 7.31 5.68
CA LYS A 280 -18.93 7.00 4.58
C LYS A 280 -18.42 5.86 3.70
N LYS A 281 -17.12 5.85 3.37
CA LYS A 281 -16.53 4.77 2.56
C LYS A 281 -16.47 3.45 3.30
N CYS A 282 -16.19 3.46 4.61
CA CYS A 282 -16.26 2.24 5.43
C CYS A 282 -17.69 1.67 5.43
N ILE A 283 -18.71 2.54 5.58
CA ILE A 283 -20.12 2.13 5.50
C ILE A 283 -20.45 1.57 4.12
N SER A 284 -20.01 2.24 3.04
CA SER A 284 -20.25 1.77 1.67
C SER A 284 -19.61 0.41 1.43
N LEU A 285 -18.39 0.20 1.90
CA LEU A 285 -17.69 -1.08 1.77
C LEU A 285 -18.40 -2.18 2.55
N ALA A 286 -18.76 -1.93 3.82
CA ALA A 286 -19.49 -2.89 4.66
C ALA A 286 -20.86 -3.30 4.08
N LYS A 287 -21.45 -2.50 3.17
CA LYS A 287 -22.72 -2.81 2.51
C LYS A 287 -22.58 -3.64 1.24
N CYS A 288 -21.41 -3.62 0.60
CA CYS A 288 -21.25 -4.24 -0.72
C CYS A 288 -20.29 -5.44 -0.73
N VAL A 289 -19.65 -5.75 0.42
CA VAL A 289 -18.77 -6.91 0.57
C VAL A 289 -19.11 -7.69 1.83
N ASP A 290 -18.83 -8.99 1.82
CA ASP A 290 -18.88 -9.79 3.04
C ASP A 290 -17.73 -9.41 3.98
N VAL A 291 -18.04 -9.01 5.21
CA VAL A 291 -17.03 -8.84 6.27
C VAL A 291 -17.13 -10.01 7.23
N LEU A 292 -16.06 -10.77 7.37
CA LEU A 292 -16.06 -12.06 8.04
C LEU A 292 -14.91 -12.15 9.05
N THR A 293 -15.10 -12.85 10.14
CA THR A 293 -13.97 -13.32 10.95
C THR A 293 -13.32 -14.52 10.31
N PHE A 294 -12.03 -14.71 10.57
CA PHE A 294 -11.32 -15.97 10.34
C PHE A 294 -10.48 -16.25 11.57
N ASN A 295 -11.10 -16.92 12.56
CA ASN A 295 -10.49 -17.26 13.84
C ASN A 295 -9.93 -18.68 13.78
N ARG A 296 -8.62 -18.83 13.96
CA ARG A 296 -7.93 -20.13 13.94
C ARG A 296 -7.02 -20.30 15.15
N SER A 297 -6.68 -21.53 15.48
CA SER A 297 -5.62 -21.82 16.43
C SER A 297 -4.27 -21.41 15.81
N TRP A 298 -3.33 -20.87 16.62
CA TRP A 298 -2.00 -20.53 16.15
C TRP A 298 -1.05 -21.73 16.26
N ASN A 299 -1.50 -22.84 15.67
CA ASN A 299 -0.70 -24.05 15.57
C ASN A 299 -0.17 -24.19 14.14
N HIS A 300 1.14 -24.28 14.00
CA HIS A 300 1.76 -24.47 12.68
C HIS A 300 1.32 -25.79 12.03
N ALA A 301 1.03 -26.82 12.82
CA ALA A 301 0.60 -28.13 12.29
C ALA A 301 -0.80 -28.09 11.64
N SER A 302 -1.68 -27.18 12.08
CA SER A 302 -3.04 -27.04 11.51
C SER A 302 -3.13 -25.98 10.41
N PHE A 303 -2.05 -25.21 10.17
CA PHE A 303 -2.10 -24.06 9.25
C PHE A 303 -2.52 -24.45 7.84
N GLU A 304 -2.02 -25.56 7.33
CA GLU A 304 -2.36 -26.08 5.99
C GLU A 304 -3.84 -26.37 5.85
N ASP A 305 -4.40 -27.08 6.83
CA ASP A 305 -5.82 -27.44 6.88
C ASP A 305 -6.70 -26.19 7.06
N ASP A 306 -6.27 -25.26 7.92
CA ASP A 306 -6.98 -24.00 8.18
C ASP A 306 -7.05 -23.13 6.91
N ALA A 307 -5.93 -22.98 6.19
CA ALA A 307 -5.87 -22.21 4.95
C ALA A 307 -6.68 -22.88 3.82
N SER A 308 -6.62 -24.20 3.73
CA SER A 308 -7.42 -24.99 2.78
C SER A 308 -8.93 -24.87 3.07
N TYR A 309 -9.32 -24.86 4.34
CA TYR A 309 -10.71 -24.62 4.75
C TYR A 309 -11.18 -23.22 4.35
N LEU A 310 -10.34 -22.19 4.57
CA LEU A 310 -10.64 -20.82 4.15
C LEU A 310 -10.84 -20.74 2.63
N LEU A 311 -9.91 -21.32 1.84
CA LEU A 311 -10.01 -21.34 0.39
C LEU A 311 -11.32 -21.98 -0.08
N LYS A 312 -11.65 -23.16 0.43
CA LYS A 312 -12.91 -23.86 0.10
C LYS A 312 -14.13 -23.02 0.43
N THR A 313 -14.12 -22.37 1.59
CA THR A 313 -15.24 -21.54 2.03
C THR A 313 -15.36 -20.25 1.19
N ALA A 314 -14.24 -19.64 0.82
CA ALA A 314 -14.22 -18.46 -0.02
C ALA A 314 -14.73 -18.77 -1.44
N LEU A 315 -14.27 -19.85 -2.06
CA LEU A 315 -14.73 -20.30 -3.39
C LEU A 315 -16.23 -20.61 -3.42
N ALA A 316 -16.81 -21.10 -2.32
CA ALA A 316 -18.24 -21.37 -2.23
C ALA A 316 -19.12 -20.10 -2.12
N ARG A 317 -18.51 -18.93 -1.89
CA ARG A 317 -19.19 -17.63 -1.75
C ARG A 317 -19.10 -16.75 -2.99
N ILE A 318 -18.12 -17.00 -3.86
CA ILE A 318 -17.90 -16.33 -5.15
C ILE A 318 -18.79 -16.96 -6.23
#